data_3c9a21c6eaca45d2b598cc4e86b91478
#
_entry.id   3c9a21c6eaca45d2b598cc4e86b91478
#
_cell.length_a   1.000
_cell.length_b   1.000
_cell.length_c   1.000
_cell.angle_alpha   90.00
_cell.angle_beta   90.00
_cell.angle_gamma   90.00
#
_symmetry.space_group_name_H-M   'P 1'
#
loop_
_entity.id
_entity.type
_entity.pdbx_description
1 polymer ?
#
loop_
_entity_poly.entity_id
_entity_poly.type
_entity_poly.pdbx_seq_one_letter_code
_entity_poly.pdbx_strand_id
1 'polypeptide(L)'
;VSNSRPNDGTQLLASSPQTRQAGITVVPFIRLYRNRADYDSWFKDDSIYDMVQAEFAKGTASGSFKGIGEFHLYDSANANGPVAKKLMAFAEEKGLAVLAHVDDAAIDLLMANTPSKGQKAKLIWAHTGISGVPAARVDALLAQYPLLMGELSYRPGLTCGAAPGAERLCPEWRTLLLKYPTRFMVGSDTWVNQRWQYYGDTMQG
;
A
#
# COMPACT_ATOMS: atom_id res chain seq x y z
N VAL A 1 7.33 -3.69 5.08
CA VAL A 1 7.50 -2.68 4.01
C VAL A 1 8.02 -1.40 4.62
N SER A 2 9.00 -0.76 3.97
CA SER A 2 9.52 0.56 4.36
C SER A 2 9.37 1.54 3.19
N ASN A 3 8.71 2.66 3.45
CA ASN A 3 8.55 3.77 2.51
C ASN A 3 8.71 5.09 3.27
N SER A 4 9.85 5.69 3.25
CA SER A 4 10.11 6.95 3.97
C SER A 4 10.08 8.16 3.05
N ARG A 5 9.85 9.32 3.65
CA ARG A 5 9.98 10.61 2.98
C ARG A 5 11.05 11.45 3.68
N PRO A 6 12.17 11.77 3.03
CA PRO A 6 12.61 11.28 1.71
C PRO A 6 12.98 9.78 1.72
N ASN A 7 13.21 9.21 0.54
CA ASN A 7 13.58 7.79 0.40
C ASN A 7 14.87 7.39 1.14
N ASP A 8 15.67 8.34 1.56
CA ASP A 8 16.88 8.14 2.37
C ASP A 8 16.63 7.38 3.68
N GLY A 9 15.46 7.54 4.31
CA GLY A 9 15.11 6.79 5.51
C GLY A 9 14.98 5.28 5.24
N THR A 10 14.43 4.90 4.10
CA THR A 10 14.40 3.50 3.65
C THR A 10 15.82 2.98 3.38
N GLN A 11 16.70 3.80 2.79
CA GLN A 11 18.12 3.48 2.59
C GLN A 11 18.83 3.25 3.93
N LEU A 12 18.62 4.13 4.91
CA LEU A 12 19.19 4.00 6.24
C LEU A 12 18.74 2.72 6.95
N LEU A 13 17.46 2.40 6.91
CA LEU A 13 16.94 1.14 7.48
C LEU A 13 17.53 -0.08 6.79
N ALA A 14 17.62 -0.07 5.47
CA ALA A 14 18.17 -1.18 4.68
C ALA A 14 19.64 -1.44 4.97
N SER A 15 20.42 -0.40 5.31
CA SER A 15 21.85 -0.50 5.64
C SER A 15 22.14 -0.70 7.13
N SER A 16 21.14 -0.54 8.02
CA SER A 16 21.31 -0.55 9.47
C SER A 16 21.81 -1.89 10.01
N PRO A 17 22.92 -1.92 10.77
CA PRO A 17 23.34 -3.11 11.49
C PRO A 17 22.30 -3.61 12.49
N GLN A 18 21.60 -2.71 13.17
CA GLN A 18 20.56 -3.04 14.14
C GLN A 18 19.38 -3.78 13.48
N THR A 19 18.97 -3.34 12.29
CA THR A 19 17.94 -4.02 11.50
C THR A 19 18.33 -5.46 11.22
N ARG A 20 19.58 -5.70 10.79
CA ARG A 20 20.09 -7.04 10.53
C ARG A 20 20.22 -7.89 11.77
N GLN A 21 20.74 -7.33 12.87
CA GLN A 21 20.87 -8.04 14.15
C GLN A 21 19.51 -8.46 14.74
N ALA A 22 18.48 -7.64 14.53
CA ALA A 22 17.11 -7.95 14.94
C ALA A 22 16.41 -8.97 14.01
N GLY A 23 17.07 -9.48 12.96
CA GLY A 23 16.47 -10.41 12.01
C GLY A 23 15.37 -9.80 11.12
N ILE A 24 15.30 -8.46 11.04
CA ILE A 24 14.27 -7.76 10.28
C ILE A 24 14.64 -7.72 8.81
N THR A 25 13.75 -8.18 7.95
CA THR A 25 13.87 -8.02 6.49
C THR A 25 13.20 -6.72 6.05
N VAL A 26 13.98 -5.80 5.50
CA VAL A 26 13.47 -4.57 4.93
C VAL A 26 13.03 -4.82 3.49
N VAL A 27 11.75 -4.60 3.19
CA VAL A 27 11.20 -4.61 1.83
C VAL A 27 11.04 -3.15 1.39
N PRO A 28 11.95 -2.62 0.56
CA PRO A 28 11.98 -1.20 0.24
C PRO A 28 10.97 -0.84 -0.83
N PHE A 29 10.17 0.19 -0.55
CA PHE A 29 9.25 0.82 -1.49
C PHE A 29 9.66 2.27 -1.74
N ILE A 30 9.50 2.75 -2.97
CA ILE A 30 9.78 4.13 -3.36
C ILE A 30 8.61 5.01 -2.96
N ARG A 31 8.81 5.95 -2.05
CA ARG A 31 7.82 6.96 -1.68
C ARG A 31 7.74 8.04 -2.75
N LEU A 32 6.53 8.45 -3.14
CA LEU A 32 6.32 9.45 -4.19
C LEU A 32 6.50 10.90 -3.72
N TYR A 33 6.60 11.14 -2.42
CA TYR A 33 6.58 12.48 -1.84
C TYR A 33 7.96 12.96 -1.46
N ARG A 34 8.41 14.04 -2.07
CA ARG A 34 9.61 14.80 -1.68
C ARG A 34 9.29 15.77 -0.56
N ASN A 35 8.05 16.30 -0.55
CA ASN A 35 7.55 17.26 0.43
C ASN A 35 6.01 17.16 0.56
N ARG A 36 5.40 17.98 1.41
CA ARG A 36 3.94 17.94 1.66
C ARG A 36 3.09 18.27 0.44
N ALA A 37 3.54 19.16 -0.43
CA ALA A 37 2.77 19.57 -1.61
C ALA A 37 2.58 18.42 -2.62
N ASP A 38 3.49 17.45 -2.64
CA ASP A 38 3.40 16.32 -3.55
C ASP A 38 2.17 15.44 -3.28
N TYR A 39 1.58 15.47 -2.07
CA TYR A 39 0.37 14.71 -1.74
C TYR A 39 -0.81 14.99 -2.68
N ASP A 40 -0.95 16.25 -3.12
CA ASP A 40 -2.10 16.70 -3.91
C ASP A 40 -1.74 16.92 -5.39
N SER A 41 -0.52 16.57 -5.81
CA SER A 41 -0.03 16.89 -7.15
C SER A 41 0.81 15.80 -7.82
N TRP A 42 1.27 14.78 -7.11
CA TRP A 42 2.18 13.77 -7.63
C TRP A 42 1.69 13.08 -8.92
N PHE A 43 0.37 12.90 -9.05
CA PHE A 43 -0.26 12.19 -10.18
C PHE A 43 -0.20 12.97 -11.51
N LYS A 44 0.24 14.23 -11.48
CA LYS A 44 0.39 15.12 -12.66
C LYS A 44 1.77 15.77 -12.79
N ASP A 45 2.71 15.51 -11.87
CA ASP A 45 4.06 16.10 -11.87
C ASP A 45 5.07 15.09 -12.42
N ASP A 46 5.52 15.28 -13.66
CA ASP A 46 6.45 14.39 -14.34
C ASP A 46 7.77 14.21 -13.58
N SER A 47 8.22 15.21 -12.83
CA SER A 47 9.43 15.09 -12.02
C SER A 47 9.34 14.04 -10.91
N ILE A 48 8.13 13.64 -10.50
CA ILE A 48 7.91 12.50 -9.60
C ILE A 48 8.21 11.19 -10.34
N TYR A 49 7.80 11.06 -11.59
CA TYR A 49 8.10 9.88 -12.39
C TYR A 49 9.61 9.73 -12.61
N ASP A 50 10.30 10.82 -12.94
CA ASP A 50 11.75 10.83 -13.11
C ASP A 50 12.48 10.43 -11.82
N MET A 51 12.02 10.95 -10.67
CA MET A 51 12.53 10.56 -9.35
C MET A 51 12.35 9.05 -9.10
N VAL A 52 11.18 8.50 -9.40
CA VAL A 52 10.92 7.05 -9.18
C VAL A 52 11.84 6.20 -10.03
N GLN A 53 12.08 6.57 -11.29
CA GLN A 53 13.00 5.85 -12.16
C GLN A 53 14.44 5.93 -11.62
N ALA A 54 14.89 7.09 -11.17
CA ALA A 54 16.21 7.29 -10.59
C ALA A 54 16.41 6.47 -9.30
N GLU A 55 15.43 6.49 -8.36
CA GLU A 55 15.49 5.69 -7.14
C GLU A 55 15.48 4.18 -7.45
N PHE A 56 14.65 3.75 -8.40
CA PHE A 56 14.60 2.36 -8.81
C PHE A 56 15.96 1.88 -9.35
N ALA A 57 16.60 2.69 -10.20
CA ALA A 57 17.93 2.38 -10.75
C ALA A 57 19.02 2.34 -9.68
N LYS A 58 18.93 3.22 -8.67
CA LYS A 58 19.87 3.29 -7.54
C LYS A 58 19.80 2.04 -6.64
N GLY A 59 18.59 1.52 -6.38
CA GLY A 59 18.37 0.41 -5.46
C GLY A 59 18.68 0.75 -4.00
N THR A 60 18.83 -0.26 -3.15
CA THR A 60 19.16 -0.12 -1.72
C THR A 60 20.23 -1.12 -1.29
N ALA A 61 20.78 -0.97 -0.09
CA ALA A 61 21.70 -1.94 0.51
C ALA A 61 21.11 -3.35 0.71
N SER A 62 19.76 -3.46 0.76
CA SER A 62 19.04 -4.75 0.80
C SER A 62 18.61 -5.24 -0.58
N GLY A 63 19.09 -4.63 -1.66
CA GLY A 63 18.77 -4.97 -3.04
C GLY A 63 17.85 -3.96 -3.72
N SER A 64 17.26 -4.37 -4.84
CA SER A 64 16.36 -3.53 -5.62
C SER A 64 15.09 -3.18 -4.83
N PHE A 65 14.52 -2.02 -5.11
CA PHE A 65 13.17 -1.69 -4.65
C PHE A 65 12.16 -2.75 -5.11
N LYS A 66 11.19 -3.05 -4.27
CA LYS A 66 10.15 -4.07 -4.50
C LYS A 66 8.78 -3.48 -4.78
N GLY A 67 8.64 -2.17 -4.58
CA GLY A 67 7.38 -1.50 -4.83
C GLY A 67 7.48 0.02 -4.87
N ILE A 68 6.33 0.63 -5.11
CA ILE A 68 6.09 2.07 -5.19
C ILE A 68 4.95 2.43 -4.22
N GLY A 69 5.05 3.53 -3.50
CA GLY A 69 4.05 3.99 -2.53
C GLY A 69 4.59 3.90 -1.10
N GLU A 70 3.81 4.18 -0.12
CA GLU A 70 2.39 4.46 -0.18
C GLU A 70 2.13 5.82 -0.85
N PHE A 71 1.13 5.88 -1.71
CA PHE A 71 0.59 7.12 -2.22
C PHE A 71 -0.92 7.24 -1.92
N HIS A 72 -1.43 8.47 -1.96
CA HIS A 72 -2.82 8.81 -1.68
C HIS A 72 -3.49 9.38 -2.92
N LEU A 73 -4.75 8.99 -3.15
CA LEU A 73 -5.66 9.65 -4.07
C LEU A 73 -6.97 9.87 -3.33
N TYR A 74 -7.23 11.11 -2.93
CA TYR A 74 -8.47 11.50 -2.26
C TYR A 74 -9.63 11.76 -3.24
N ASP A 75 -9.30 11.97 -4.51
CA ASP A 75 -10.24 11.98 -5.64
C ASP A 75 -9.82 10.85 -6.59
N SER A 76 -10.72 9.89 -6.76
CA SER A 76 -10.49 8.71 -7.61
C SER A 76 -10.12 9.08 -9.05
N ALA A 77 -10.65 10.20 -9.58
CA ALA A 77 -10.38 10.65 -10.95
C ALA A 77 -8.88 10.91 -11.18
N ASN A 78 -8.13 11.25 -10.13
CA ASN A 78 -6.69 11.47 -10.19
C ASN A 78 -5.88 10.19 -10.50
N ALA A 79 -6.48 9.00 -10.36
CA ALA A 79 -5.90 7.75 -10.85
C ALA A 79 -5.67 7.75 -12.37
N ASN A 80 -6.38 8.62 -13.09
CA ASN A 80 -6.19 8.86 -14.53
C ASN A 80 -5.18 9.97 -14.84
N GLY A 81 -4.55 10.55 -13.84
CA GLY A 81 -3.48 11.52 -14.02
C GLY A 81 -2.32 10.96 -14.87
N PRO A 82 -1.63 11.80 -15.65
CA PRO A 82 -0.60 11.32 -16.58
C PRO A 82 0.52 10.55 -15.87
N VAL A 83 0.94 11.02 -14.71
CA VAL A 83 2.00 10.35 -13.91
C VAL A 83 1.49 9.09 -13.24
N ALA A 84 0.25 9.07 -12.73
CA ALA A 84 -0.36 7.85 -12.18
C ALA A 84 -0.39 6.72 -13.22
N LYS A 85 -0.79 7.04 -14.48
CA LYS A 85 -0.77 6.08 -15.60
C LYS A 85 0.64 5.54 -15.88
N LYS A 86 1.62 6.44 -15.98
CA LYS A 86 3.02 6.06 -16.20
C LYS A 86 3.53 5.14 -15.10
N LEU A 87 3.25 5.46 -13.83
CA LEU A 87 3.69 4.69 -12.68
C LEU A 87 3.05 3.30 -12.62
N MET A 88 1.75 3.18 -12.94
CA MET A 88 1.09 1.87 -12.97
C MET A 88 1.64 0.97 -14.07
N ALA A 89 1.89 1.52 -15.26
CA ALA A 89 2.54 0.78 -16.35
C ALA A 89 3.96 0.36 -16.00
N PHE A 90 4.75 1.26 -15.44
CA PHE A 90 6.12 1.00 -14.99
C PHE A 90 6.17 -0.07 -13.89
N ALA A 91 5.27 0.02 -12.90
CA ALA A 91 5.20 -0.96 -11.82
C ALA A 91 4.94 -2.37 -12.35
N GLU A 92 4.00 -2.53 -13.28
CA GLU A 92 3.73 -3.83 -13.88
C GLU A 92 4.92 -4.33 -14.72
N GLU A 93 5.51 -3.47 -15.56
CA GLU A 93 6.69 -3.81 -16.37
C GLU A 93 7.87 -4.31 -15.51
N LYS A 94 8.14 -3.62 -14.41
CA LYS A 94 9.24 -3.96 -13.50
C LYS A 94 8.88 -5.01 -12.43
N GLY A 95 7.63 -5.48 -12.41
CA GLY A 95 7.14 -6.45 -11.43
C GLY A 95 7.07 -5.91 -10.00
N LEU A 96 6.94 -4.58 -9.84
CA LEU A 96 6.86 -3.88 -8.57
C LEU A 96 5.44 -3.99 -7.99
N ALA A 97 5.34 -4.07 -6.67
CA ALA A 97 4.07 -3.90 -5.99
C ALA A 97 3.73 -2.39 -5.84
N VAL A 98 2.47 -2.05 -5.92
CA VAL A 98 1.98 -0.69 -5.70
C VAL A 98 1.22 -0.65 -4.39
N LEU A 99 1.60 0.21 -3.45
CA LEU A 99 0.88 0.43 -2.19
C LEU A 99 0.07 1.72 -2.31
N ALA A 100 -1.26 1.60 -2.32
CA ALA A 100 -2.18 2.68 -2.63
C ALA A 100 -3.21 2.91 -1.52
N HIS A 101 -3.25 4.13 -1.00
CA HIS A 101 -4.25 4.63 -0.05
C HIS A 101 -5.36 5.32 -0.83
N VAL A 102 -6.36 4.57 -1.23
CA VAL A 102 -7.39 4.99 -2.18
C VAL A 102 -8.75 4.35 -1.86
N ASP A 103 -9.82 4.86 -2.48
CA ASP A 103 -11.13 4.20 -2.48
C ASP A 103 -11.22 3.06 -3.51
N ASP A 104 -12.35 2.41 -3.57
CA ASP A 104 -12.59 1.27 -4.46
C ASP A 104 -12.70 1.67 -5.95
N ALA A 105 -13.19 2.86 -6.25
CA ALA A 105 -13.28 3.36 -7.62
C ALA A 105 -11.88 3.62 -8.20
N ALA A 106 -10.97 4.15 -7.40
CA ALA A 106 -9.58 4.34 -7.81
C ALA A 106 -8.85 3.02 -8.07
N ILE A 107 -9.20 1.92 -7.38
CA ILE A 107 -8.63 0.59 -7.69
C ILE A 107 -8.92 0.21 -9.13
N ASP A 108 -10.18 0.28 -9.57
CA ASP A 108 -10.54 -0.04 -10.96
C ASP A 108 -9.80 0.84 -11.98
N LEU A 109 -9.68 2.14 -11.70
CA LEU A 109 -8.98 3.08 -12.57
C LEU A 109 -7.47 2.81 -12.63
N LEU A 110 -6.83 2.57 -11.49
CA LEU A 110 -5.40 2.22 -11.44
C LEU A 110 -5.12 0.93 -12.20
N MET A 111 -5.93 -0.11 -11.99
CA MET A 111 -5.79 -1.39 -12.68
C MET A 111 -6.00 -1.25 -14.19
N ALA A 112 -7.00 -0.45 -14.62
CA ALA A 112 -7.25 -0.17 -16.04
C ALA A 112 -6.06 0.52 -16.72
N ASN A 113 -5.22 1.23 -15.97
CA ASN A 113 -4.04 1.93 -16.48
C ASN A 113 -2.79 1.04 -16.60
N THR A 114 -2.89 -0.24 -16.28
CA THR A 114 -1.79 -1.19 -16.48
C THR A 114 -1.87 -1.86 -17.85
N PRO A 115 -0.76 -2.32 -18.45
CA PRO A 115 -0.75 -3.05 -19.71
C PRO A 115 -1.68 -4.26 -19.72
N SER A 116 -1.72 -5.04 -18.65
CA SER A 116 -2.55 -6.25 -18.52
C SER A 116 -3.97 -5.98 -18.05
N LYS A 117 -4.39 -4.71 -17.88
CA LYS A 117 -5.66 -4.32 -17.28
C LYS A 117 -5.89 -4.97 -15.90
N GLY A 118 -4.86 -4.93 -15.07
CA GLY A 118 -4.87 -5.43 -13.71
C GLY A 118 -4.59 -6.93 -13.56
N GLN A 119 -4.45 -7.69 -14.63
CA GLN A 119 -4.27 -9.14 -14.53
C GLN A 119 -2.89 -9.56 -14.01
N LYS A 120 -1.88 -8.70 -14.18
CA LYS A 120 -0.50 -8.92 -13.70
C LYS A 120 -0.02 -7.86 -12.71
N ALA A 121 -0.81 -6.82 -12.49
CA ALA A 121 -0.47 -5.73 -11.59
C ALA A 121 -0.57 -6.20 -10.13
N LYS A 122 0.50 -6.00 -9.36
CA LYS A 122 0.56 -6.26 -7.93
C LYS A 122 0.15 -4.99 -7.20
N LEU A 123 -1.01 -4.96 -6.58
CA LEU A 123 -1.49 -3.81 -5.83
C LEU A 123 -1.83 -4.22 -4.40
N ILE A 124 -1.34 -3.46 -3.43
CA ILE A 124 -1.68 -3.55 -2.01
C ILE A 124 -2.59 -2.37 -1.70
N TRP A 125 -3.82 -2.68 -1.34
CA TRP A 125 -4.84 -1.69 -1.01
C TRP A 125 -4.78 -1.34 0.47
N ALA A 126 -4.18 -0.21 0.79
CA ALA A 126 -4.04 0.25 2.17
C ALA A 126 -5.42 0.39 2.83
N HIS A 127 -5.53 -0.10 4.07
CA HIS A 127 -6.76 -0.16 4.86
C HIS A 127 -7.92 -0.88 4.16
N THR A 128 -7.68 -1.55 3.04
CA THR A 128 -8.71 -2.16 2.18
C THR A 128 -9.87 -1.18 1.90
N GLY A 129 -9.50 0.08 1.62
CA GLY A 129 -10.40 1.19 1.31
C GLY A 129 -10.57 2.22 2.43
N ILE A 130 -10.28 3.46 2.08
CA ILE A 130 -10.27 4.61 3.00
C ILE A 130 -11.65 5.01 3.55
N SER A 131 -12.74 4.53 2.96
CA SER A 131 -14.10 4.93 3.31
C SER A 131 -14.95 3.79 3.89
N GLY A 132 -14.32 2.70 4.31
CA GLY A 132 -15.07 1.55 4.85
C GLY A 132 -15.86 0.80 3.76
N VAL A 133 -15.21 0.48 2.65
CA VAL A 133 -15.82 -0.24 1.51
C VAL A 133 -16.46 -1.56 1.97
N PRO A 134 -17.71 -1.88 1.56
CA PRO A 134 -18.38 -3.12 1.96
C PRO A 134 -17.61 -4.38 1.56
N ALA A 135 -17.63 -5.42 2.40
CA ALA A 135 -16.95 -6.69 2.14
C ALA A 135 -17.33 -7.32 0.78
N ALA A 136 -18.59 -7.19 0.35
CA ALA A 136 -19.03 -7.66 -0.96
C ALA A 136 -18.33 -6.96 -2.14
N ARG A 137 -18.03 -5.66 -2.01
CA ARG A 137 -17.27 -4.93 -3.03
C ARG A 137 -15.80 -5.34 -3.02
N VAL A 138 -15.22 -5.55 -1.84
CA VAL A 138 -13.86 -6.08 -1.71
C VAL A 138 -13.75 -7.46 -2.35
N ASP A 139 -14.74 -8.34 -2.10
CA ASP A 139 -14.82 -9.67 -2.74
C ASP A 139 -14.80 -9.57 -4.27
N ALA A 140 -15.63 -8.69 -4.83
CA ALA A 140 -15.70 -8.48 -6.29
C ALA A 140 -14.34 -8.03 -6.86
N LEU A 141 -13.65 -7.09 -6.20
CA LEU A 141 -12.34 -6.61 -6.63
C LEU A 141 -11.25 -7.69 -6.53
N LEU A 142 -11.24 -8.46 -5.44
CA LEU A 142 -10.29 -9.58 -5.27
C LEU A 142 -10.51 -10.69 -6.30
N ALA A 143 -11.77 -10.94 -6.68
CA ALA A 143 -12.10 -11.90 -7.74
C ALA A 143 -11.66 -11.39 -9.12
N GLN A 144 -11.81 -10.09 -9.38
CA GLN A 144 -11.49 -9.47 -10.67
C GLN A 144 -9.97 -9.33 -10.88
N TYR A 145 -9.22 -8.99 -9.84
CA TYR A 145 -7.78 -8.69 -9.92
C TYR A 145 -6.95 -9.74 -9.17
N PRO A 146 -6.32 -10.69 -9.87
CA PRO A 146 -5.68 -11.86 -9.24
C PRO A 146 -4.56 -11.54 -8.26
N LEU A 147 -3.89 -10.40 -8.39
CA LEU A 147 -2.76 -9.99 -7.56
C LEU A 147 -3.07 -8.76 -6.68
N LEU A 148 -4.35 -8.38 -6.56
CA LEU A 148 -4.78 -7.39 -5.59
C LEU A 148 -4.71 -7.99 -4.18
N MET A 149 -4.13 -7.27 -3.22
CA MET A 149 -4.08 -7.64 -1.81
C MET A 149 -4.72 -6.54 -0.97
N GLY A 150 -5.46 -6.92 0.08
CA GLY A 150 -5.95 -6.00 1.11
C GLY A 150 -4.94 -5.86 2.25
N GLU A 151 -4.77 -4.65 2.77
CA GLU A 151 -4.03 -4.38 4.00
C GLU A 151 -5.05 -3.90 5.07
N LEU A 152 -4.92 -4.37 6.31
CA LEU A 152 -6.00 -4.33 7.30
C LEU A 152 -5.79 -3.32 8.44
N SER A 153 -4.69 -2.54 8.44
CA SER A 153 -4.51 -1.52 9.48
C SER A 153 -5.64 -0.51 9.48
N TYR A 154 -6.17 -0.19 10.65
CA TYR A 154 -7.26 0.78 10.82
C TYR A 154 -8.46 0.58 9.87
N ARG A 155 -8.74 -0.66 9.48
CA ARG A 155 -9.84 -0.98 8.55
C ARG A 155 -11.20 -0.78 9.22
N PRO A 156 -12.01 0.22 8.80
CA PRO A 156 -13.34 0.43 9.36
C PRO A 156 -14.28 -0.75 9.07
N GLY A 157 -15.05 -1.19 10.08
CA GLY A 157 -16.03 -2.26 9.93
C GLY A 157 -15.44 -3.66 9.79
N LEU A 158 -14.15 -3.85 10.08
CA LEU A 158 -13.54 -5.17 10.15
C LEU A 158 -14.07 -5.97 11.34
N THR A 159 -14.23 -5.30 12.47
CA THR A 159 -14.73 -5.89 13.71
C THR A 159 -16.13 -5.39 14.05
N CYS A 160 -16.92 -6.25 14.69
CA CYS A 160 -18.25 -6.02 15.20
C CYS A 160 -18.29 -6.39 16.68
N GLY A 161 -19.06 -5.64 17.46
CA GLY A 161 -19.25 -5.84 18.89
C GLY A 161 -19.59 -4.53 19.57
N ALA A 162 -20.46 -4.58 20.56
CA ALA A 162 -20.98 -3.37 21.21
C ALA A 162 -20.15 -2.95 22.45
N ALA A 163 -19.23 -3.78 22.93
CA ALA A 163 -18.48 -3.50 24.15
C ALA A 163 -16.98 -3.60 23.89
N PRO A 164 -16.16 -2.71 24.49
CA PRO A 164 -14.71 -2.81 24.43
C PRO A 164 -14.22 -4.19 24.93
N GLY A 165 -13.34 -4.83 24.15
CA GLY A 165 -12.82 -6.17 24.43
C GLY A 165 -13.74 -7.34 24.03
N ALA A 166 -14.91 -7.03 23.44
CA ALA A 166 -15.82 -8.02 22.86
C ALA A 166 -15.85 -7.97 21.33
N GLU A 167 -14.95 -7.19 20.74
CA GLU A 167 -14.84 -7.07 19.29
C GLU A 167 -14.45 -8.43 18.68
N ARG A 168 -15.16 -8.78 17.63
CA ARG A 168 -14.90 -9.98 16.84
C ARG A 168 -14.96 -9.61 15.37
N LEU A 169 -14.28 -10.34 14.53
CA LEU A 169 -14.43 -10.18 13.10
C LEU A 169 -15.91 -10.22 12.71
N CYS A 170 -16.35 -9.22 11.96
CA CYS A 170 -17.69 -9.22 11.40
C CYS A 170 -17.89 -10.47 10.53
N PRO A 171 -19.07 -11.12 10.53
CA PRO A 171 -19.30 -12.38 9.81
C PRO A 171 -18.94 -12.31 8.33
N GLU A 172 -19.21 -11.21 7.66
CA GLU A 172 -18.85 -10.97 6.26
C GLU A 172 -17.34 -10.89 6.05
N TRP A 173 -16.62 -10.26 6.96
CA TRP A 173 -15.17 -10.20 6.91
C TRP A 173 -14.51 -11.54 7.23
N ARG A 174 -15.06 -12.26 8.20
CA ARG A 174 -14.60 -13.62 8.48
C ARG A 174 -14.74 -14.51 7.25
N THR A 175 -15.88 -14.44 6.57
CA THR A 175 -16.13 -15.20 5.33
C THR A 175 -15.14 -14.81 4.24
N LEU A 176 -14.90 -13.52 4.05
CA LEU A 176 -13.98 -12.99 3.04
C LEU A 176 -12.54 -13.44 3.29
N LEU A 177 -12.06 -13.33 4.54
CA LEU A 177 -10.71 -13.74 4.92
C LEU A 177 -10.49 -15.26 4.75
N LEU A 178 -11.50 -16.08 5.05
CA LEU A 178 -11.44 -17.52 4.82
C LEU A 178 -11.47 -17.87 3.33
N LYS A 179 -12.19 -17.09 2.52
CA LYS A 179 -12.23 -17.26 1.06
C LYS A 179 -10.90 -16.92 0.40
N TYR A 180 -10.18 -15.94 0.92
CA TYR A 180 -8.92 -15.42 0.36
C TYR A 180 -7.78 -15.40 1.39
N PRO A 181 -7.36 -16.55 1.93
CA PRO A 181 -6.46 -16.63 3.08
C PRO A 181 -5.04 -16.09 2.82
N THR A 182 -4.66 -15.90 1.56
CA THR A 182 -3.34 -15.40 1.14
C THR A 182 -3.39 -14.00 0.51
N ARG A 183 -4.55 -13.35 0.56
CA ARG A 183 -4.77 -12.07 -0.15
C ARG A 183 -4.88 -10.88 0.80
N PHE A 184 -4.65 -11.08 2.09
CA PHE A 184 -4.64 -10.04 3.10
C PHE A 184 -3.34 -10.01 3.86
N MET A 185 -2.95 -8.83 4.30
CA MET A 185 -1.83 -8.62 5.20
C MET A 185 -2.24 -7.75 6.39
N VAL A 186 -1.65 -8.00 7.52
CA VAL A 186 -1.76 -7.15 8.70
C VAL A 186 -0.71 -6.06 8.61
N GLY A 187 -1.12 -4.83 8.84
CA GLY A 187 -0.25 -3.66 8.91
C GLY A 187 -0.51 -2.86 10.17
N SER A 188 0.39 -1.97 10.49
CA SER A 188 0.33 -1.14 11.70
C SER A 188 0.14 0.34 11.43
N ASP A 189 0.31 0.79 10.18
CA ASP A 189 0.25 2.21 9.77
C ASP A 189 1.00 3.15 10.78
N THR A 190 2.22 2.75 11.16
CA THR A 190 3.06 3.48 12.12
C THR A 190 3.80 4.64 11.45
N TRP A 191 3.07 5.67 11.02
CA TRP A 191 3.62 6.81 10.28
C TRP A 191 4.17 7.95 11.15
N VAL A 192 3.93 7.94 12.47
CA VAL A 192 4.48 8.90 13.45
C VAL A 192 5.13 8.18 14.62
N ASN A 193 6.15 8.82 15.22
CA ASN A 193 6.93 8.21 16.31
C ASN A 193 6.06 7.74 17.49
N GLN A 194 4.99 8.46 17.81
CA GLN A 194 4.08 8.11 18.90
C GLN A 194 3.39 6.76 18.65
N ARG A 195 3.09 6.39 17.41
CA ARG A 195 2.45 5.11 17.11
C ARG A 195 3.37 3.91 17.33
N TRP A 196 4.69 4.09 17.25
CA TRP A 196 5.64 3.03 17.55
C TRP A 196 5.60 2.59 19.03
N GLN A 197 5.21 3.49 19.94
CA GLN A 197 5.08 3.17 21.38
C GLN A 197 3.96 2.15 21.64
N TYR A 198 2.93 2.14 20.80
CA TYR A 198 1.77 1.25 20.89
C TYR A 198 1.79 0.12 19.86
N TYR A 199 2.93 -0.08 19.20
CA TYR A 199 3.06 -1.09 18.14
C TYR A 199 2.71 -2.49 18.64
N GLY A 200 3.18 -2.88 19.83
CA GLY A 200 2.88 -4.16 20.44
C GLY A 200 1.38 -4.37 20.64
N ASP A 201 0.70 -3.38 21.18
CA ASP A 201 -0.75 -3.43 21.44
C ASP A 201 -1.53 -3.50 20.11
N THR A 202 -1.13 -2.70 19.12
CA THR A 202 -1.74 -2.72 17.77
C THR A 202 -1.63 -4.08 17.08
N MET A 203 -0.54 -4.81 17.32
CA MET A 203 -0.31 -6.11 16.70
C MET A 203 -0.88 -7.30 17.49
N GLN A 204 -1.31 -7.09 18.74
CA GLN A 204 -1.92 -8.10 19.60
C GLN A 204 -3.46 -8.07 19.59
N GLY A 205 -4.05 -6.92 19.28
CA GLY A 205 -5.51 -6.73 19.19
C GLY A 205 -6.03 -7.08 17.82
#